data_425c6a7e6e3d71a32483bf6950470074
#
_entry.id   425c6a7e6e3d71a32483bf6950470074
#
_cell.length_a   1.000
_cell.length_b   1.000
_cell.length_c   1.000
_cell.angle_alpha   90.00
_cell.angle_beta   90.00
_cell.angle_gamma   90.00
#
_symmetry.space_group_name_H-M   'P 1'
#
loop_
_entity.id
_entity.type
_entity.pdbx_description
1 polymer ?
#
loop_
_entity_poly.entity_id
_entity_poly.type
_entity_poly.pdbx_seq_one_letter_code
_entity_poly.pdbx_strand_id
1 'polypeptide(L)'
;MLQLENVSLNYGSFRALNNINIHANEGELVVLLGANGAGKSSIFLTTSGLHRAASGSIRFGKTELVGMKPSNIVEKGVVQCPEGRKLFPAMSVLKNLTLGAYVHRRDSRGIKKTLDEVFEMFPILHEKREMNA
;
A
#
# COMPACT_ATOMS: atom_id res chain seq x y z
N MET A 1 -3.55 7.41 12.21
CA MET A 1 -4.98 7.15 11.96
C MET A 1 -5.28 7.33 10.48
N LEU A 2 -5.89 6.33 9.84
CA LEU A 2 -6.44 6.37 8.48
C LEU A 2 -7.97 6.48 8.55
N GLN A 3 -8.57 7.35 7.74
CA GLN A 3 -9.99 7.62 7.78
C GLN A 3 -10.55 7.76 6.36
N LEU A 4 -11.59 7.00 6.06
CA LEU A 4 -12.39 7.09 4.84
C LEU A 4 -13.76 7.62 5.24
N GLU A 5 -14.24 8.68 4.59
CA GLU A 5 -15.53 9.31 4.87
C GLU A 5 -16.34 9.44 3.58
N ASN A 6 -17.49 8.74 3.55
CA ASN A 6 -18.45 8.76 2.42
C ASN A 6 -17.79 8.49 1.06
N VAL A 7 -16.80 7.60 1.03
CA VAL A 7 -16.00 7.28 -0.15
C VAL A 7 -16.85 6.47 -1.13
N SER A 8 -16.95 6.96 -2.35
CA SER A 8 -17.58 6.25 -3.47
C SER A 8 -16.60 6.12 -4.63
N LEU A 9 -16.69 5.01 -5.36
CA LEU A 9 -15.87 4.72 -6.54
C LEU A 9 -16.74 4.14 -7.65
N ASN A 10 -16.53 4.62 -8.87
CA ASN A 10 -17.17 4.10 -10.06
C ASN A 10 -16.14 3.54 -11.05
N TYR A 11 -16.47 2.42 -11.67
CA TYR A 11 -15.80 1.88 -12.87
C TYR A 11 -16.72 2.07 -14.07
N GLY A 12 -16.55 3.16 -14.80
CA GLY A 12 -17.53 3.57 -15.81
C GLY A 12 -18.91 3.82 -15.18
N SER A 13 -19.93 3.10 -15.62
CA SER A 13 -21.30 3.16 -15.06
C SER A 13 -21.49 2.30 -13.79
N PHE A 14 -20.56 1.40 -13.50
CA PHE A 14 -20.67 0.50 -12.35
C PHE A 14 -20.14 1.17 -11.08
N ARG A 15 -20.99 1.24 -10.04
CA ARG A 15 -20.60 1.76 -8.73
C ARG A 15 -20.02 0.64 -7.89
N ALA A 16 -18.70 0.65 -7.70
CA ALA A 16 -17.98 -0.35 -6.94
C ALA A 16 -17.93 -0.06 -5.43
N LEU A 17 -17.90 1.22 -5.05
CA LEU A 17 -17.98 1.65 -3.65
C LEU A 17 -19.09 2.69 -3.52
N ASN A 18 -19.89 2.61 -2.47
CA ASN A 18 -21.00 3.51 -2.20
C ASN A 18 -20.99 3.99 -0.75
N ASN A 19 -20.60 5.25 -0.53
CA ASN A 19 -20.57 5.92 0.77
C ASN A 19 -19.87 5.09 1.87
N ILE A 20 -18.68 4.56 1.56
CA ILE A 20 -17.89 3.74 2.50
C ILE A 20 -17.30 4.64 3.59
N ASN A 21 -17.47 4.21 4.83
CA ASN A 21 -16.89 4.84 6.01
C ASN A 21 -16.07 3.80 6.77
N ILE A 22 -14.77 4.06 6.92
CA ILE A 22 -13.82 3.20 7.62
C ILE A 22 -12.86 4.09 8.37
N HIS A 23 -12.47 3.67 9.55
CA HIS A 23 -11.35 4.28 10.27
C HIS A 23 -10.44 3.20 10.84
N ALA A 24 -9.15 3.50 10.91
CA ALA A 24 -8.14 2.68 11.57
C ALA A 24 -7.26 3.62 12.41
N ASN A 25 -7.19 3.35 13.71
CA ASN A 25 -6.35 4.08 14.63
C ASN A 25 -4.91 3.56 14.60
N GLU A 26 -4.01 4.26 15.26
CA GLU A 26 -2.65 3.80 15.45
C GLU A 26 -2.63 2.50 16.29
N GLY A 27 -1.86 1.51 15.83
CA GLY A 27 -1.79 0.20 16.49
C GLY A 27 -3.01 -0.69 16.28
N GLU A 28 -4.03 -0.26 15.52
CA GLU A 28 -5.25 -1.01 15.28
C GLU A 28 -5.14 -1.91 14.04
N LEU A 29 -5.64 -3.14 14.17
CA LEU A 29 -5.86 -4.05 13.05
C LEU A 29 -7.32 -3.99 12.61
N VAL A 30 -7.57 -3.49 11.40
CA VAL A 30 -8.90 -3.45 10.79
C VAL A 30 -9.02 -4.54 9.73
N VAL A 31 -10.05 -5.38 9.82
CA VAL A 31 -10.28 -6.48 8.89
C VAL A 31 -11.54 -6.21 8.07
N LEU A 32 -11.39 -6.27 6.73
CA LEU A 32 -12.53 -6.15 5.81
C LEU A 32 -13.02 -7.54 5.40
N LEU A 33 -14.22 -7.89 5.79
CA LEU A 33 -14.88 -9.13 5.45
C LEU A 33 -15.95 -8.90 4.36
N GLY A 34 -16.14 -9.88 3.49
CA GLY A 34 -17.16 -9.84 2.45
C GLY A 34 -16.87 -10.83 1.31
N ALA A 35 -17.90 -11.13 0.53
CA ALA A 35 -17.80 -11.99 -0.65
C ALA A 35 -16.84 -11.43 -1.71
N ASN A 36 -16.45 -12.27 -2.68
CA ASN A 36 -15.71 -11.80 -3.85
C ASN A 36 -16.57 -10.81 -4.64
N GLY A 37 -15.97 -9.71 -5.08
CA GLY A 37 -16.71 -8.62 -5.73
C GLY A 37 -17.35 -7.60 -4.78
N ALA A 38 -17.30 -7.78 -3.46
CA ALA A 38 -17.87 -6.84 -2.48
C ALA A 38 -17.12 -5.48 -2.37
N GLY A 39 -16.12 -5.22 -3.23
CA GLY A 39 -15.41 -3.94 -3.25
C GLY A 39 -14.18 -3.86 -2.35
N LYS A 40 -13.78 -4.95 -1.65
CA LYS A 40 -12.61 -4.94 -0.75
C LYS A 40 -11.33 -4.45 -1.44
N SER A 41 -10.98 -5.04 -2.59
CA SER A 41 -9.80 -4.61 -3.37
C SER A 41 -9.95 -3.16 -3.87
N SER A 42 -11.16 -2.73 -4.19
CA SER A 42 -11.44 -1.35 -4.61
C SER A 42 -11.17 -0.33 -3.50
N ILE A 43 -11.43 -0.67 -2.24
CA ILE A 43 -11.08 0.17 -1.08
C ILE A 43 -9.56 0.37 -1.02
N PHE A 44 -8.76 -0.70 -1.13
CA PHE A 44 -7.30 -0.61 -1.10
C PHE A 44 -6.75 0.17 -2.31
N LEU A 45 -7.27 -0.08 -3.52
CA LEU A 45 -6.86 0.63 -4.74
C LEU A 45 -7.19 2.13 -4.67
N THR A 46 -8.30 2.49 -4.04
CA THR A 46 -8.69 3.89 -3.86
C THR A 46 -7.83 4.56 -2.78
N THR A 47 -7.57 3.87 -1.67
CA THR A 47 -6.72 4.37 -0.59
C THR A 47 -5.26 4.58 -1.03
N SER A 48 -4.74 3.70 -1.90
CA SER A 48 -3.39 3.82 -2.46
C SER A 48 -3.28 4.79 -3.64
N GLY A 49 -4.41 5.41 -4.06
CA GLY A 49 -4.44 6.39 -5.15
C GLY A 49 -4.32 5.78 -6.55
N LEU A 50 -4.38 4.45 -6.68
CA LEU A 50 -4.40 3.76 -7.98
C LEU A 50 -5.74 3.97 -8.69
N HIS A 51 -6.82 4.15 -7.94
CA HIS A 51 -8.11 4.60 -8.43
C HIS A 51 -8.55 5.87 -7.70
N ARG A 52 -9.10 6.82 -8.45
CA ARG A 52 -9.56 8.07 -7.86
C ARG A 52 -10.98 7.90 -7.33
N ALA A 53 -11.22 8.26 -6.08
CA ALA A 53 -12.57 8.34 -5.52
C ALA A 53 -13.45 9.28 -6.35
N ALA A 54 -14.67 8.88 -6.60
CA ALA A 54 -15.69 9.73 -7.27
C ALA A 54 -16.24 10.78 -6.30
N SER A 55 -16.31 10.45 -5.01
CA SER A 55 -16.71 11.36 -3.93
C SER A 55 -16.15 10.87 -2.59
N GLY A 56 -16.27 11.71 -1.58
CA GLY A 56 -15.79 11.45 -0.23
C GLY A 56 -14.35 11.92 -0.01
N SER A 57 -13.82 11.60 1.16
CA SER A 57 -12.49 12.01 1.64
C SER A 57 -11.74 10.79 2.16
N ILE A 58 -10.44 10.72 1.91
CA ILE A 58 -9.54 9.71 2.45
C ILE A 58 -8.39 10.44 3.10
N ARG A 59 -8.25 10.35 4.43
CA ARG A 59 -7.22 11.06 5.18
C ARG A 59 -6.29 10.11 5.91
N PHE A 60 -5.01 10.43 5.87
CA PHE A 60 -4.00 9.83 6.74
C PHE A 60 -3.43 10.91 7.66
N GLY A 61 -3.76 10.82 8.94
CA GLY A 61 -3.55 11.91 9.89
C GLY A 61 -4.30 13.17 9.46
N LYS A 62 -3.56 14.25 9.18
CA LYS A 62 -4.12 15.54 8.69
C LYS A 62 -4.07 15.67 7.15
N THR A 63 -3.52 14.67 6.45
CA THR A 63 -3.26 14.74 5.01
C THR A 63 -4.42 14.11 4.23
N GLU A 64 -5.04 14.87 3.31
CA GLU A 64 -6.00 14.34 2.34
C GLU A 64 -5.25 13.56 1.25
N LEU A 65 -5.69 12.34 0.96
CA LEU A 65 -5.07 11.45 -0.03
C LEU A 65 -5.78 11.46 -1.39
N VAL A 66 -7.07 11.84 -1.44
CA VAL A 66 -7.84 11.85 -2.69
C VAL A 66 -7.19 12.81 -3.70
N GLY A 67 -6.86 12.27 -4.87
CA GLY A 67 -6.20 13.02 -5.94
C GLY A 67 -4.69 13.11 -5.82
N MET A 68 -4.08 12.59 -4.74
CA MET A 68 -2.62 12.46 -4.66
C MET A 68 -2.11 11.36 -5.59
N LYS A 69 -0.89 11.53 -6.10
CA LYS A 69 -0.19 10.47 -6.83
C LYS A 69 0.16 9.32 -5.88
N PRO A 70 0.11 8.05 -6.33
CA PRO A 70 0.47 6.90 -5.51
C PRO A 70 1.84 6.99 -4.83
N SER A 71 2.86 7.51 -5.54
CA SER A 71 4.20 7.73 -4.97
C SER A 71 4.18 8.64 -3.75
N ASN A 72 3.39 9.73 -3.80
CA ASN A 72 3.30 10.68 -2.69
C ASN A 72 2.53 10.07 -1.50
N ILE A 73 1.56 9.20 -1.77
CA ILE A 73 0.83 8.46 -0.72
C ILE A 73 1.78 7.51 0.01
N VAL A 74 2.64 6.79 -0.74
CA VAL A 74 3.69 5.93 -0.15
C VAL A 74 4.68 6.76 0.68
N GLU A 75 5.09 7.95 0.21
CA GLU A 75 5.94 8.88 0.99
C GLU A 75 5.31 9.32 2.32
N LYS A 76 3.97 9.30 2.42
CA LYS A 76 3.26 9.57 3.69
C LYS A 76 3.17 8.36 4.62
N GLY A 77 3.64 7.19 4.18
CA GLY A 77 3.63 5.95 4.97
C GLY A 77 2.43 5.03 4.72
N VAL A 78 1.57 5.35 3.75
CA VAL A 78 0.47 4.47 3.36
C VAL A 78 0.94 3.53 2.26
N VAL A 79 1.16 2.26 2.62
CA VAL A 79 1.70 1.24 1.72
C VAL A 79 0.69 0.13 1.54
N GLN A 80 0.51 -0.31 0.30
CA GLN A 80 -0.33 -1.46 -0.05
C GLN A 80 0.54 -2.66 -0.42
N CYS A 81 0.24 -3.83 0.18
CA CYS A 81 0.72 -5.11 -0.31
C CYS A 81 -0.34 -5.67 -1.27
N PRO A 82 -0.09 -5.68 -2.59
CA PRO A 82 -1.08 -6.16 -3.56
C PRO A 82 -1.20 -7.67 -3.55
N GLU A 83 -2.36 -8.18 -3.92
CA GLU A 83 -2.56 -9.60 -4.18
C GLU A 83 -1.75 -10.05 -5.41
N GLY A 84 -1.44 -11.37 -5.49
CA GLY A 84 -0.88 -12.00 -6.66
C GLY A 84 0.63 -11.84 -6.82
N ARG A 85 1.38 -11.76 -5.72
CA ARG A 85 2.86 -11.79 -5.70
C ARG A 85 3.46 -10.86 -6.75
N LYS A 86 3.17 -9.56 -6.67
CA LYS A 86 3.63 -8.53 -7.63
C LYS A 86 5.12 -8.22 -7.47
N LEU A 87 5.95 -9.26 -7.55
CA LEU A 87 7.40 -9.16 -7.57
C LEU A 87 7.92 -9.02 -9.01
N PHE A 88 9.16 -8.62 -9.15
CA PHE A 88 9.89 -8.61 -10.41
C PHE A 88 10.75 -9.89 -10.48
N PRO A 89 10.26 -10.97 -11.12
CA PRO A 89 10.91 -12.29 -11.04
C PRO A 89 12.28 -12.34 -11.72
N ALA A 90 12.56 -11.43 -12.67
CA ALA A 90 13.87 -11.30 -13.32
C ALA A 90 14.89 -10.48 -12.48
N MET A 91 14.46 -9.97 -11.32
CA MET A 91 15.35 -9.23 -10.40
C MET A 91 15.64 -10.09 -9.17
N SER A 92 16.83 -9.90 -8.58
CA SER A 92 17.17 -10.60 -7.35
C SER A 92 16.28 -10.17 -6.18
N VAL A 93 16.22 -11.01 -5.14
CA VAL A 93 15.52 -10.71 -3.88
C VAL A 93 15.99 -9.37 -3.33
N LEU A 94 17.31 -9.12 -3.26
CA LEU A 94 17.86 -7.85 -2.79
C LEU A 94 17.37 -6.65 -3.61
N LYS A 95 17.34 -6.78 -4.94
CA LYS A 95 16.85 -5.71 -5.82
C LYS A 95 15.36 -5.44 -5.62
N ASN A 96 14.54 -6.49 -5.46
CA ASN A 96 13.12 -6.34 -5.13
C ASN A 96 12.92 -5.59 -3.81
N LEU A 97 13.65 -5.97 -2.75
CA LEU A 97 13.60 -5.28 -1.45
C LEU A 97 14.03 -3.81 -1.56
N THR A 98 15.15 -3.56 -2.24
CA THR A 98 15.66 -2.19 -2.44
C THR A 98 14.68 -1.32 -3.24
N LEU A 99 14.00 -1.91 -4.24
CA LEU A 99 12.98 -1.20 -5.00
C LEU A 99 11.79 -0.76 -4.12
N GLY A 100 11.43 -1.56 -3.11
CA GLY A 100 10.42 -1.17 -2.12
C GLY A 100 10.79 0.10 -1.33
N ALA A 101 12.07 0.35 -1.15
CA ALA A 101 12.59 1.55 -0.49
C ALA A 101 12.80 2.75 -1.43
N TYR A 102 12.32 2.70 -2.69
CA TYR A 102 12.60 3.71 -3.72
C TYR A 102 12.23 5.15 -3.30
N VAL A 103 11.15 5.34 -2.55
CA VAL A 103 10.74 6.66 -2.04
C VAL A 103 11.78 7.27 -1.09
N HIS A 104 12.58 6.43 -0.43
CA HIS A 104 13.66 6.81 0.49
C HIS A 104 15.06 6.72 -0.15
N ARG A 105 15.19 6.62 -1.47
CA ARG A 105 16.45 6.37 -2.20
C ARG A 105 17.60 7.33 -1.87
N ARG A 106 17.32 8.48 -1.26
CA ARG A 106 18.35 9.45 -0.81
C ARG A 106 18.91 9.13 0.57
N ASP A 107 18.26 8.26 1.34
CA ASP A 107 18.70 7.83 2.67
C ASP A 107 19.30 6.42 2.62
N SER A 108 20.52 6.32 2.12
CA SER A 108 21.23 5.05 2.02
C SER A 108 21.50 4.37 3.37
N ARG A 109 21.66 5.16 4.45
CA ARG A 109 21.87 4.61 5.80
C ARG A 109 20.59 4.00 6.34
N GLY A 110 19.46 4.70 6.21
CA GLY A 110 18.16 4.19 6.62
C GLY A 110 17.78 2.93 5.84
N ILE A 111 17.99 2.91 4.52
CA ILE A 111 17.73 1.72 3.69
C ILE A 111 18.56 0.53 4.16
N LYS A 112 19.87 0.72 4.43
CA LYS A 112 20.73 -0.36 4.91
C LYS A 112 20.23 -0.89 6.24
N LYS A 113 19.95 -0.01 7.20
CA LYS A 113 19.44 -0.40 8.53
C LYS A 113 18.16 -1.22 8.41
N THR A 114 17.18 -0.75 7.61
CA THR A 114 15.92 -1.46 7.39
C THR A 114 16.13 -2.81 6.68
N LEU A 115 17.07 -2.91 5.74
CA LEU A 115 17.42 -4.19 5.12
C LEU A 115 17.98 -5.17 6.13
N ASP A 116 18.87 -4.72 7.02
CA ASP A 116 19.43 -5.55 8.08
C ASP A 116 18.32 -6.07 9.02
N GLU A 117 17.38 -5.20 9.43
CA GLU A 117 16.20 -5.57 10.22
C GLU A 117 15.30 -6.61 9.49
N VAL A 118 15.08 -6.42 8.17
CA VAL A 118 14.31 -7.38 7.35
C VAL A 118 15.02 -8.74 7.28
N PHE A 119 16.34 -8.76 7.15
CA PHE A 119 17.12 -9.99 7.10
C PHE A 119 17.18 -10.71 8.45
N GLU A 120 17.17 -9.98 9.56
CA GLU A 120 17.02 -10.56 10.89
C GLU A 120 15.63 -11.20 11.07
N MET A 121 14.59 -10.53 10.61
CA MET A 121 13.20 -11.04 10.68
C MET A 121 12.95 -12.21 9.74
N PHE A 122 13.60 -12.21 8.56
CA PHE A 122 13.45 -13.22 7.51
C PHE A 122 14.82 -13.71 7.01
N PRO A 123 15.54 -14.58 7.74
CA PRO A 123 16.90 -15.03 7.39
C PRO A 123 17.01 -15.64 5.99
N ILE A 124 15.96 -16.33 5.53
CA ILE A 124 15.93 -16.92 4.18
C ILE A 124 16.09 -15.88 3.05
N LEU A 125 15.64 -14.64 3.27
CA LEU A 125 15.81 -13.56 2.30
C LEU A 125 17.28 -13.11 2.22
N HIS A 126 18.01 -13.18 3.32
CA HIS A 126 19.44 -12.92 3.33
C HIS A 126 20.22 -14.02 2.58
N GLU A 127 19.91 -15.29 2.85
CA GLU A 127 20.56 -16.43 2.18
C GLU A 127 20.35 -16.38 0.66
N LYS A 128 19.13 -16.03 0.22
CA LYS A 128 18.74 -15.99 -1.20
C LYS A 128 18.85 -14.61 -1.83
N ARG A 129 19.51 -13.63 -1.20
CA ARG A 129 19.48 -12.23 -1.64
C ARG A 129 19.93 -11.99 -3.08
N GLU A 130 20.84 -12.82 -3.59
CA GLU A 130 21.34 -12.72 -4.97
C GLU A 130 20.56 -13.58 -5.98
N MET A 131 19.65 -14.45 -5.49
CA MET A 131 18.80 -15.27 -6.36
C MET A 131 17.64 -14.45 -6.92
N ASN A 132 17.14 -14.85 -8.07
CA ASN A 132 15.91 -14.28 -8.62
C ASN A 132 14.71 -14.56 -7.69
N ALA A 133 13.79 -13.58 -7.61
CA ALA A 133 12.62 -13.64 -6.72
C ALA A 133 11.50 -14.51 -7.26
#